data_cd64d1020d45077a0e8f93d80a198e40
#
_entry.id   cd64d1020d45077a0e8f93d80a198e40
#
_cell.length_a   1.000
_cell.length_b   1.000
_cell.length_c   1.000
_cell.angle_alpha   90.00
_cell.angle_beta   90.00
_cell.angle_gamma   90.00
#
_symmetry.space_group_name_H-M   'P 1'
#
loop_
_entity.id
_entity.type
_entity.pdbx_description
1 polymer ?
#
loop_
_entity_poly.entity_id
_entity_poly.type
_entity_poly.pdbx_seq_one_letter_code
_entity_poly.pdbx_strand_id
1 'polypeptide(L)'
;CLVDSEMCIRDRLKDQEEEAQKLVSSLYCSGLTTEQVGKIYEQFYGKHYSKSQVSRLLNTAREDVNAWLSRKLEHRYPILYIDATYVLTRRDDCVSNEAYYTVLGVKEDRTREVLTVVNFPTESATNWKDVFEDLKERGVAVVDLLVCDGLSGIENTLADTFPKADLQLCTVHLKRNIAGKVKPRDKKQVMEELKQICSPDQW
;
A
#
# COMPACT_ATOMS: atom_id res chain seq x y z
N CYS A 1 -8.24 37.48 -34.77
CA CYS A 1 -8.64 37.80 -33.38
C CYS A 1 -9.72 36.87 -32.78
N LEU A 2 -10.46 36.09 -33.59
CA LEU A 2 -11.47 35.15 -33.07
C LEU A 2 -10.88 33.78 -32.70
N VAL A 3 -9.80 33.38 -33.32
CA VAL A 3 -9.12 32.08 -33.07
C VAL A 3 -8.42 32.08 -31.73
N ASP A 4 -7.89 33.18 -31.25
CA ASP A 4 -7.20 33.31 -29.97
C ASP A 4 -8.17 33.19 -28.76
N SER A 5 -9.43 33.63 -28.94
CA SER A 5 -10.43 33.53 -27.85
C SER A 5 -10.97 32.10 -27.61
N GLU A 6 -11.12 31.32 -28.68
CA GLU A 6 -11.55 29.92 -28.55
C GLU A 6 -10.45 29.02 -27.94
N MET A 7 -9.19 29.26 -28.31
CA MET A 7 -8.05 28.59 -27.74
C MET A 7 -7.90 28.90 -26.24
N CYS A 8 -8.04 30.17 -25.88
CA CYS A 8 -7.99 30.64 -24.49
C CYS A 8 -9.13 30.08 -23.62
N ILE A 9 -10.33 29.89 -24.19
CA ILE A 9 -11.48 29.31 -23.50
C ILE A 9 -11.26 27.80 -23.31
N ARG A 10 -10.76 27.12 -24.33
CA ARG A 10 -10.47 25.67 -24.28
C ARG A 10 -9.37 25.34 -23.27
N ASP A 11 -8.33 26.16 -23.18
CA ASP A 11 -7.24 26.01 -22.22
C ASP A 11 -7.74 26.26 -20.78
N ARG A 12 -8.53 27.30 -20.54
CA ARG A 12 -9.16 27.53 -19.23
C ARG A 12 -10.10 26.39 -18.79
N LEU A 13 -10.82 25.79 -19.75
CA LEU A 13 -11.69 24.64 -19.42
C LEU A 13 -10.88 23.41 -19.07
N LYS A 14 -9.74 23.19 -19.71
CA LYS A 14 -8.81 22.10 -19.35
C LYS A 14 -8.19 22.32 -17.99
N ASP A 15 -7.70 23.53 -17.71
CA ASP A 15 -7.13 23.88 -16.41
C ASP A 15 -8.14 23.69 -15.28
N GLN A 16 -9.39 24.08 -15.48
CA GLN A 16 -10.47 23.85 -14.51
C GLN A 16 -10.79 22.37 -14.32
N GLU A 17 -10.68 21.55 -15.35
CA GLU A 17 -10.94 20.11 -15.27
C GLU A 17 -9.79 19.39 -14.52
N GLU A 18 -8.55 19.78 -14.75
CA GLU A 18 -7.40 19.27 -14.01
C GLU A 18 -7.42 19.65 -12.52
N GLU A 19 -7.79 20.91 -12.20
CA GLU A 19 -7.95 21.34 -10.82
C GLU A 19 -9.10 20.58 -10.13
N ALA A 20 -10.21 20.37 -10.83
CA ALA A 20 -11.32 19.56 -10.32
C ALA A 20 -10.92 18.12 -10.05
N GLN A 21 -10.14 17.50 -10.94
CA GLN A 21 -9.62 16.14 -10.77
C GLN A 21 -8.72 16.04 -9.55
N LYS A 22 -7.77 16.97 -9.39
CA LYS A 22 -6.85 17.02 -8.24
C LYS A 22 -7.62 17.16 -6.92
N LEU A 23 -8.61 18.04 -6.88
CA LEU A 23 -9.44 18.25 -5.69
C LEU A 23 -10.27 17.00 -5.37
N VAL A 24 -10.97 16.44 -6.36
CA VAL A 24 -11.79 15.22 -6.20
C VAL A 24 -10.94 14.06 -5.71
N SER A 25 -9.77 13.86 -6.31
CA SER A 25 -8.82 12.81 -5.90
C SER A 25 -8.34 13.02 -4.47
N SER A 26 -7.96 14.24 -4.10
CA SER A 26 -7.50 14.58 -2.75
C SER A 26 -8.57 14.33 -1.69
N LEU A 27 -9.81 14.74 -1.94
CA LEU A 27 -10.94 14.54 -1.03
C LEU A 27 -11.26 13.05 -0.87
N TYR A 28 -11.25 12.28 -1.98
CA TYR A 28 -11.49 10.84 -1.94
C TYR A 28 -10.39 10.09 -1.21
N CYS A 29 -9.11 10.40 -1.46
CA CYS A 29 -7.98 9.83 -0.73
C CYS A 29 -7.98 10.21 0.75
N SER A 30 -8.65 11.29 1.13
CA SER A 30 -8.88 11.67 2.54
C SER A 30 -10.02 10.87 3.19
N GLY A 31 -10.62 9.90 2.49
CA GLY A 31 -11.61 8.97 3.03
C GLY A 31 -13.07 9.41 2.82
N LEU A 32 -13.34 10.44 2.00
CA LEU A 32 -14.71 10.85 1.71
C LEU A 32 -15.33 9.93 0.65
N THR A 33 -16.63 9.69 0.80
CA THR A 33 -17.40 8.95 -0.22
C THR A 33 -17.62 9.80 -1.46
N THR A 34 -17.87 9.17 -2.63
CA THR A 34 -18.16 9.87 -3.88
C THR A 34 -19.35 10.84 -3.76
N GLU A 35 -20.32 10.53 -2.89
CA GLU A 35 -21.46 11.42 -2.60
C GLU A 35 -21.02 12.66 -1.81
N GLN A 36 -20.20 12.49 -0.79
CA GLN A 36 -19.65 13.59 0.02
C GLN A 36 -18.77 14.50 -0.83
N VAL A 37 -17.91 13.92 -1.68
CA VAL A 37 -17.07 14.65 -2.64
C VAL A 37 -17.95 15.49 -3.57
N GLY A 38 -19.00 14.90 -4.15
CA GLY A 38 -19.95 15.62 -5.01
C GLY A 38 -20.63 16.81 -4.31
N LYS A 39 -21.07 16.63 -3.06
CA LYS A 39 -21.69 17.71 -2.25
C LYS A 39 -20.71 18.84 -1.94
N ILE A 40 -19.46 18.52 -1.56
CA ILE A 40 -18.42 19.53 -1.30
C ILE A 40 -18.14 20.31 -2.58
N TYR A 41 -17.96 19.60 -3.69
CA TYR A 41 -17.71 20.24 -4.98
C TYR A 41 -18.82 21.23 -5.38
N GLU A 42 -20.08 20.83 -5.18
CA GLU A 42 -21.25 21.69 -5.44
C GLU A 42 -21.25 22.96 -4.57
N GLN A 43 -20.90 22.84 -3.29
CA GLN A 43 -20.81 23.98 -2.38
C GLN A 43 -19.75 25.01 -2.76
N PHE A 44 -18.59 24.55 -3.24
CA PHE A 44 -17.45 25.43 -3.55
C PHE A 44 -17.48 25.97 -4.97
N TYR A 45 -17.96 25.19 -5.94
CA TYR A 45 -17.89 25.53 -7.36
C TYR A 45 -19.28 25.76 -7.99
N GLY A 46 -20.36 25.57 -7.25
CA GLY A 46 -21.74 25.75 -7.74
C GLY A 46 -22.16 24.76 -8.83
N LYS A 47 -21.36 23.68 -9.04
CA LYS A 47 -21.62 22.65 -10.05
C LYS A 47 -21.90 21.33 -9.36
N HIS A 48 -23.04 20.71 -9.66
CA HIS A 48 -23.37 19.40 -9.15
C HIS A 48 -22.63 18.30 -9.93
N TYR A 49 -21.85 17.48 -9.22
CA TYR A 49 -21.26 16.26 -9.75
C TYR A 49 -22.02 15.04 -9.22
N SER A 50 -22.58 14.26 -10.16
CA SER A 50 -23.18 12.97 -9.82
C SER A 50 -22.12 11.97 -9.36
N LYS A 51 -22.53 10.93 -8.61
CA LYS A 51 -21.63 9.84 -8.20
C LYS A 51 -20.85 9.25 -9.37
N SER A 52 -21.47 9.10 -10.52
CA SER A 52 -20.84 8.57 -11.75
C SER A 52 -19.85 9.55 -12.38
N GLN A 53 -20.03 10.84 -12.24
CA GLN A 53 -19.06 11.85 -12.70
C GLN A 53 -17.85 11.89 -11.77
N VAL A 54 -18.07 11.87 -10.46
CA VAL A 54 -16.97 11.74 -9.47
C VAL A 54 -16.17 10.46 -9.73
N SER A 55 -16.85 9.33 -9.97
CA SER A 55 -16.17 8.05 -10.28
C SER A 55 -15.37 8.12 -11.57
N ARG A 56 -15.80 8.85 -12.58
CA ARG A 56 -15.04 9.05 -13.83
C ARG A 56 -13.79 9.91 -13.62
N LEU A 57 -13.90 10.95 -12.82
CA LEU A 57 -12.73 11.78 -12.44
C LEU A 57 -11.67 10.98 -11.67
N LEU A 58 -12.10 9.98 -10.89
CA LEU A 58 -11.19 9.06 -10.17
C LEU A 58 -10.54 8.02 -11.10
N ASN A 59 -10.99 7.83 -12.33
CA ASN A 59 -10.34 6.89 -13.25
C ASN A 59 -8.91 7.32 -13.61
N THR A 60 -8.63 8.64 -13.69
CA THR A 60 -7.27 9.15 -13.88
C THR A 60 -6.37 8.73 -12.72
N ALA A 61 -6.87 8.79 -11.48
CA ALA A 61 -6.12 8.29 -10.32
C ALA A 61 -5.82 6.78 -10.39
N ARG A 62 -6.69 5.98 -11.03
CA ARG A 62 -6.40 4.56 -11.29
C ARG A 62 -5.27 4.35 -12.29
N GLU A 63 -5.22 5.16 -13.34
CA GLU A 63 -4.13 5.12 -14.31
C GLU A 63 -2.80 5.48 -13.66
N ASP A 64 -2.78 6.52 -12.82
CA ASP A 64 -1.61 6.91 -12.04
C ASP A 64 -1.16 5.79 -11.08
N VAL A 65 -2.10 5.15 -10.38
CA VAL A 65 -1.81 4.02 -9.50
C VAL A 65 -1.27 2.83 -10.31
N ASN A 66 -1.84 2.51 -11.46
CA ASN A 66 -1.36 1.43 -12.31
C ASN A 66 0.05 1.73 -12.87
N ALA A 67 0.30 2.96 -13.30
CA ALA A 67 1.62 3.42 -13.72
C ALA A 67 2.65 3.32 -12.58
N TRP A 68 2.22 3.69 -11.36
CA TRP A 68 3.06 3.57 -10.17
C TRP A 68 3.34 2.09 -9.82
N LEU A 69 2.35 1.21 -9.89
CA LEU A 69 2.51 -0.22 -9.65
C LEU A 69 3.42 -0.90 -10.68
N SER A 70 3.41 -0.45 -11.93
CA SER A 70 4.24 -0.99 -13.02
C SER A 70 5.60 -0.30 -13.19
N ARG A 71 5.93 0.70 -12.35
CA ARG A 71 7.19 1.42 -12.46
C ARG A 71 8.40 0.52 -12.25
N LYS A 72 9.53 0.86 -12.88
CA LYS A 72 10.81 0.21 -12.59
C LYS A 72 11.22 0.46 -11.14
N LEU A 73 11.78 -0.55 -10.53
CA LEU A 73 12.30 -0.53 -9.16
C LEU A 73 13.82 -0.53 -9.17
N GLU A 74 14.43 -0.26 -8.00
CA GLU A 74 15.87 -0.35 -7.83
C GLU A 74 16.31 -1.81 -7.97
N HIS A 75 17.55 -1.99 -8.41
CA HIS A 75 18.14 -3.32 -8.57
C HIS A 75 18.32 -4.06 -7.22
N ARG A 76 18.56 -3.32 -6.15
CA ARG A 76 18.81 -3.87 -4.82
C ARG A 76 18.01 -3.15 -3.74
N TYR A 77 17.42 -3.97 -2.87
CA TYR A 77 16.83 -3.54 -1.61
C TYR A 77 17.43 -4.35 -0.47
N PRO A 78 18.30 -3.76 0.38
CA PRO A 78 18.85 -4.45 1.54
C PRO A 78 17.78 -5.08 2.42
N ILE A 79 16.64 -4.40 2.61
CA ILE A 79 15.57 -4.93 3.45
C ILE A 79 14.23 -4.75 2.73
N LEU A 80 13.44 -5.81 2.72
CA LEU A 80 12.01 -5.76 2.42
C LEU A 80 11.21 -5.98 3.70
N TYR A 81 10.14 -5.19 3.88
CA TYR A 81 9.13 -5.41 4.91
C TYR A 81 7.81 -5.79 4.26
N ILE A 82 7.13 -6.78 4.82
CA ILE A 82 5.75 -7.11 4.45
C ILE A 82 4.89 -7.00 5.70
N ASP A 83 3.85 -6.19 5.61
CA ASP A 83 2.88 -5.98 6.68
C ASP A 83 1.45 -5.99 6.14
N ALA A 84 0.52 -6.55 6.91
CA ALA A 84 -0.88 -6.65 6.55
C ALA A 84 -1.72 -5.62 7.28
N THR A 85 -2.55 -4.91 6.54
CA THR A 85 -3.60 -4.04 7.07
C THR A 85 -4.96 -4.60 6.68
N TYR A 86 -5.83 -4.80 7.66
CA TYR A 86 -7.18 -5.29 7.43
C TYR A 86 -8.14 -4.14 7.14
N VAL A 87 -8.82 -4.20 6.00
CA VAL A 87 -9.76 -3.17 5.54
C VAL A 87 -11.11 -3.81 5.23
N LEU A 88 -12.19 -3.19 5.72
CA LEU A 88 -13.55 -3.59 5.34
C LEU A 88 -13.76 -3.30 3.85
N THR A 89 -13.77 -4.35 3.05
CA THR A 89 -13.88 -4.27 1.60
C THR A 89 -15.25 -4.76 1.15
N ARG A 90 -15.92 -3.96 0.34
CA ARG A 90 -17.21 -4.33 -0.26
C ARG A 90 -16.96 -4.94 -1.63
N ARG A 91 -17.38 -6.22 -1.78
CA ARG A 91 -17.44 -6.92 -3.06
C ARG A 91 -18.87 -7.35 -3.32
N ASP A 92 -19.41 -6.93 -4.43
CA ASP A 92 -20.80 -7.17 -4.79
C ASP A 92 -21.76 -6.79 -3.63
N ASP A 93 -22.44 -7.75 -3.04
CA ASP A 93 -23.40 -7.54 -1.95
C ASP A 93 -22.83 -7.88 -0.55
N CYS A 94 -21.55 -8.26 -0.46
CA CYS A 94 -20.91 -8.63 0.79
C CYS A 94 -19.86 -7.62 1.22
N VAL A 95 -19.76 -7.38 2.54
CA VAL A 95 -18.66 -6.64 3.16
C VAL A 95 -17.84 -7.62 3.97
N SER A 96 -16.57 -7.78 3.63
CA SER A 96 -15.62 -8.64 4.33
C SER A 96 -14.42 -7.85 4.83
N ASN A 97 -13.80 -8.33 5.89
CA ASN A 97 -12.54 -7.78 6.37
C ASN A 97 -11.40 -8.46 5.62
N GLU A 98 -10.81 -7.76 4.66
CA GLU A 98 -9.78 -8.32 3.78
C GLU A 98 -8.41 -7.79 4.15
N ALA A 99 -7.39 -8.65 4.01
CA ALA A 99 -6.01 -8.30 4.23
C ALA A 99 -5.41 -7.62 2.99
N TYR A 100 -4.84 -6.45 3.18
CA TYR A 100 -4.03 -5.73 2.19
C TYR A 100 -2.58 -5.76 2.65
N TYR A 101 -1.75 -6.42 1.88
CA TYR A 101 -0.33 -6.57 2.17
C TYR A 101 0.46 -5.47 1.48
N THR A 102 1.20 -4.70 2.26
CA THR A 102 2.12 -3.68 1.78
C THR A 102 3.53 -4.24 1.77
N VAL A 103 4.18 -4.20 0.60
CA VAL A 103 5.60 -4.51 0.46
C VAL A 103 6.37 -3.20 0.43
N LEU A 104 7.22 -2.98 1.43
CA LEU A 104 8.04 -1.78 1.60
C LEU A 104 9.51 -2.16 1.46
N GLY A 105 10.21 -1.49 0.56
CA GLY A 105 11.65 -1.62 0.35
C GLY A 105 12.44 -0.54 1.06
N VAL A 106 13.57 -0.92 1.64
CA VAL A 106 14.59 0.01 2.14
C VAL A 106 15.72 0.04 1.12
N LYS A 107 16.05 1.22 0.63
CA LYS A 107 17.14 1.44 -0.33
C LYS A 107 18.50 1.49 0.37
N GLU A 108 19.57 1.50 -0.40
CA GLU A 108 20.94 1.61 0.12
C GLU A 108 21.21 2.92 0.88
N ASP A 109 20.55 4.02 0.48
CA ASP A 109 20.59 5.31 1.17
C ASP A 109 19.71 5.36 2.43
N ARG A 110 19.10 4.23 2.82
CA ARG A 110 18.16 4.05 3.93
C ARG A 110 16.80 4.73 3.74
N THR A 111 16.53 5.32 2.61
CA THR A 111 15.17 5.77 2.30
C THR A 111 14.23 4.58 2.11
N ARG A 112 12.96 4.80 2.34
CA ARG A 112 11.93 3.76 2.26
C ARG A 112 10.95 4.10 1.17
N GLU A 113 10.53 3.09 0.42
CA GLU A 113 9.45 3.24 -0.54
C GLU A 113 8.51 2.03 -0.52
N VAL A 114 7.25 2.28 -0.76
CA VAL A 114 6.27 1.20 -0.97
C VAL A 114 6.46 0.69 -2.40
N LEU A 115 6.72 -0.61 -2.54
CA LEU A 115 6.96 -1.26 -3.83
C LEU A 115 5.66 -1.70 -4.48
N THR A 116 4.79 -2.31 -3.69
CA THR A 116 3.46 -2.75 -4.12
C THR A 116 2.50 -2.87 -2.93
N VAL A 117 1.22 -2.85 -3.24
CA VAL A 117 0.13 -3.19 -2.29
C VAL A 117 -0.74 -4.22 -2.98
N VAL A 118 -0.91 -5.38 -2.34
CA VAL A 118 -1.70 -6.48 -2.87
C VAL A 118 -2.80 -6.90 -1.90
N ASN A 119 -3.92 -7.32 -2.46
CA ASN A 119 -5.02 -7.87 -1.69
C ASN A 119 -5.19 -9.34 -2.05
N PHE A 120 -5.10 -10.20 -1.06
CA PHE A 120 -5.37 -11.63 -1.24
C PHE A 120 -6.59 -12.01 -0.40
N PRO A 121 -7.68 -12.41 -1.04
CA PRO A 121 -8.87 -12.92 -0.34
C PRO A 121 -8.57 -14.17 0.49
N THR A 122 -7.58 -14.97 0.06
CA THR A 122 -7.06 -16.15 0.75
C THR A 122 -5.54 -16.14 0.71
N GLU A 123 -4.89 -16.29 1.86
CA GLU A 123 -3.43 -16.46 1.91
C GLU A 123 -3.04 -17.79 1.26
N SER A 124 -2.11 -17.74 0.29
CA SER A 124 -1.49 -18.93 -0.29
C SER A 124 -0.04 -18.63 -0.70
N ALA A 125 0.80 -19.67 -0.69
CA ALA A 125 2.18 -19.56 -1.17
C ALA A 125 2.25 -19.13 -2.65
N THR A 126 1.29 -19.51 -3.46
CA THR A 126 1.19 -19.11 -4.86
C THR A 126 1.08 -17.60 -5.02
N ASN A 127 0.30 -16.94 -4.17
CA ASN A 127 0.14 -15.49 -4.22
C ASN A 127 1.46 -14.74 -3.95
N TRP A 128 2.30 -15.22 -3.04
CA TRP A 128 3.61 -14.62 -2.75
C TRP A 128 4.61 -14.82 -3.88
N LYS A 129 4.52 -15.94 -4.58
CA LYS A 129 5.34 -16.20 -5.76
C LYS A 129 5.07 -15.15 -6.83
N ASP A 130 3.82 -14.89 -7.15
CA ASP A 130 3.44 -13.89 -8.14
C ASP A 130 3.93 -12.49 -7.76
N VAL A 131 3.85 -12.14 -6.46
CA VAL A 131 4.37 -10.84 -5.95
C VAL A 131 5.87 -10.73 -6.13
N PHE A 132 6.63 -11.76 -5.76
CA PHE A 132 8.09 -11.70 -5.89
C PHE A 132 8.56 -11.77 -7.35
N GLU A 133 7.84 -12.47 -8.21
CA GLU A 133 8.08 -12.47 -9.65
C GLU A 133 7.82 -11.07 -10.25
N ASP A 134 6.72 -10.39 -9.88
CA ASP A 134 6.46 -9.00 -10.28
C ASP A 134 7.59 -8.06 -9.86
N LEU A 135 8.07 -8.17 -8.62
CA LEU A 135 9.21 -7.36 -8.17
C LEU A 135 10.47 -7.61 -9.04
N LYS A 136 10.74 -8.86 -9.41
CA LYS A 136 11.87 -9.20 -10.30
C LYS A 136 11.68 -8.64 -11.71
N GLU A 137 10.50 -8.77 -12.29
CA GLU A 137 10.17 -8.21 -13.61
C GLU A 137 10.33 -6.70 -13.64
N ARG A 138 10.02 -6.04 -12.53
CA ARG A 138 10.19 -4.59 -12.35
C ARG A 138 11.62 -4.17 -12.02
N GLY A 139 12.56 -5.10 -11.88
CA GLY A 139 14.00 -4.84 -11.80
C GLY A 139 14.70 -5.26 -10.51
N VAL A 140 14.00 -5.72 -9.48
CA VAL A 140 14.62 -6.16 -8.22
C VAL A 140 15.39 -7.45 -8.43
N ALA A 141 16.70 -7.43 -8.27
CA ALA A 141 17.54 -8.62 -8.42
C ALA A 141 18.15 -9.08 -7.10
N VAL A 142 18.34 -8.18 -6.13
CA VAL A 142 18.99 -8.48 -4.87
C VAL A 142 18.17 -8.01 -3.70
N VAL A 143 17.89 -8.93 -2.78
CA VAL A 143 17.29 -8.69 -1.47
C VAL A 143 18.16 -9.41 -0.45
N ASP A 144 18.56 -8.72 0.63
CA ASP A 144 19.40 -9.34 1.67
C ASP A 144 18.56 -9.86 2.83
N LEU A 145 17.48 -9.16 3.20
CA LEU A 145 16.63 -9.51 4.33
C LEU A 145 15.14 -9.26 4.00
N LEU A 146 14.30 -10.24 4.27
CA LEU A 146 12.86 -10.07 4.32
C LEU A 146 12.36 -10.09 5.76
N VAL A 147 11.62 -9.07 6.16
CA VAL A 147 10.97 -8.98 7.48
C VAL A 147 9.46 -9.03 7.30
N CYS A 148 8.80 -10.02 7.88
CA CYS A 148 7.34 -10.15 7.82
C CYS A 148 6.76 -10.75 9.10
N ASP A 149 5.43 -10.73 9.25
CA ASP A 149 4.74 -11.61 10.19
C ASP A 149 4.74 -13.04 9.64
N GLY A 150 4.41 -14.03 10.46
CA GLY A 150 4.46 -15.46 10.08
C GLY A 150 3.49 -15.81 8.95
N LEU A 151 3.79 -15.36 7.73
CA LEU A 151 2.98 -15.59 6.53
C LEU A 151 3.23 -17.01 6.00
N SER A 152 2.14 -17.74 5.73
CA SER A 152 2.22 -19.12 5.29
C SER A 152 2.89 -19.26 3.93
N GLY A 153 3.93 -20.12 3.83
CA GLY A 153 4.61 -20.46 2.58
C GLY A 153 5.56 -19.40 2.03
N ILE A 154 5.74 -18.26 2.71
CA ILE A 154 6.62 -17.17 2.24
C ILE A 154 8.10 -17.58 2.25
N GLU A 155 8.51 -18.44 3.19
CA GLU A 155 9.90 -18.89 3.32
C GLU A 155 10.39 -19.64 2.09
N ASN A 156 9.62 -20.63 1.64
CA ASN A 156 9.96 -21.40 0.43
C ASN A 156 9.95 -20.51 -0.81
N THR A 157 8.97 -19.63 -0.93
CA THR A 157 8.86 -18.70 -2.06
C THR A 157 10.01 -17.70 -2.09
N LEU A 158 10.44 -17.21 -0.92
CA LEU A 158 11.61 -16.33 -0.80
C LEU A 158 12.88 -17.06 -1.25
N ALA A 159 13.10 -18.29 -0.76
CA ALA A 159 14.27 -19.09 -1.13
C ALA A 159 14.34 -19.39 -2.62
N ASP A 160 13.19 -19.63 -3.26
CA ASP A 160 13.11 -19.87 -4.69
C ASP A 160 13.37 -18.61 -5.53
N THR A 161 12.91 -17.45 -5.04
CA THR A 161 12.97 -16.21 -5.82
C THR A 161 14.21 -15.38 -5.54
N PHE A 162 14.56 -15.25 -4.26
CA PHE A 162 15.74 -14.50 -3.74
C PHE A 162 16.59 -15.39 -2.82
N PRO A 163 17.33 -16.35 -3.38
CA PRO A 163 17.99 -17.41 -2.60
C PRO A 163 19.11 -16.92 -1.65
N LYS A 164 19.48 -15.65 -1.73
CA LYS A 164 20.45 -15.02 -0.83
C LYS A 164 19.80 -14.20 0.27
N ALA A 165 18.48 -14.09 0.27
CA ALA A 165 17.77 -13.31 1.24
C ALA A 165 17.51 -14.14 2.50
N ASP A 166 17.82 -13.57 3.67
CA ASP A 166 17.43 -14.14 4.95
C ASP A 166 15.98 -13.75 5.29
N LEU A 167 15.29 -14.60 6.05
CA LEU A 167 13.94 -14.33 6.56
C LEU A 167 14.00 -14.01 8.05
N GLN A 168 13.44 -12.87 8.44
CA GLN A 168 13.30 -12.44 9.82
C GLN A 168 11.83 -12.26 10.18
N LEU A 169 11.35 -12.93 11.22
CA LEU A 169 10.02 -12.64 11.75
C LEU A 169 9.98 -11.28 12.45
N CYS A 170 8.91 -10.53 12.20
CA CYS A 170 8.71 -9.21 12.78
C CYS A 170 8.63 -9.28 14.32
N THR A 171 9.62 -8.71 14.99
CA THR A 171 9.70 -8.71 16.46
C THR A 171 8.55 -7.93 17.12
N VAL A 172 7.97 -6.94 16.43
CA VAL A 172 6.82 -6.18 16.92
C VAL A 172 5.58 -7.07 16.98
N HIS A 173 5.31 -7.84 15.90
CA HIS A 173 4.20 -8.79 15.85
C HIS A 173 4.42 -9.94 16.84
N LEU A 174 5.63 -10.48 16.93
CA LEU A 174 5.98 -11.49 17.92
C LEU A 174 5.66 -11.02 19.35
N LYS A 175 6.12 -9.81 19.72
CA LYS A 175 5.82 -9.22 21.04
C LYS A 175 4.33 -9.03 21.28
N ARG A 176 3.58 -8.56 20.28
CA ARG A 176 2.12 -8.41 20.38
C ARG A 176 1.42 -9.76 20.57
N ASN A 177 1.82 -10.78 19.81
CA ASN A 177 1.25 -12.12 19.88
C ASN A 177 1.51 -12.77 21.24
N ILE A 178 2.72 -12.64 21.78
CA ILE A 178 3.07 -13.13 23.14
C ILE A 178 2.24 -12.37 24.18
N ALA A 179 2.20 -11.03 24.10
CA ALA A 179 1.44 -10.20 25.02
C ALA A 179 -0.07 -10.51 25.04
N GLY A 180 -0.62 -10.99 23.93
CA GLY A 180 -2.03 -11.44 23.85
C GLY A 180 -2.30 -12.80 24.50
N LYS A 181 -1.28 -13.65 24.66
CA LYS A 181 -1.40 -15.02 25.21
C LYS A 181 -0.99 -15.10 26.68
N VAL A 182 -0.28 -14.10 27.20
CA VAL A 182 0.18 -14.08 28.61
C VAL A 182 -0.92 -13.54 29.51
N LYS A 183 -1.06 -14.16 30.70
CA LYS A 183 -2.00 -13.69 31.72
C LYS A 183 -1.70 -12.24 32.15
N PRO A 184 -2.71 -11.41 32.43
CA PRO A 184 -2.51 -10.01 32.76
C PRO A 184 -1.49 -9.75 33.89
N ARG A 185 -1.48 -10.62 34.92
CA ARG A 185 -0.58 -10.52 36.08
C ARG A 185 0.90 -10.69 35.69
N ASP A 186 1.20 -11.50 34.70
CA ASP A 186 2.56 -11.90 34.31
C ASP A 186 3.07 -11.07 33.11
N LYS A 187 2.16 -10.30 32.47
CA LYS A 187 2.43 -9.57 31.22
C LYS A 187 3.56 -8.57 31.33
N LYS A 188 3.65 -7.83 32.43
CA LYS A 188 4.68 -6.80 32.63
C LYS A 188 6.07 -7.43 32.67
N GLN A 189 6.23 -8.52 33.44
CA GLN A 189 7.50 -9.22 33.59
C GLN A 189 7.94 -9.84 32.25
N VAL A 190 7.06 -10.60 31.60
CA VAL A 190 7.38 -11.26 30.31
C VAL A 190 7.74 -10.24 29.23
N MET A 191 7.06 -9.10 29.16
CA MET A 191 7.39 -8.07 28.18
C MET A 191 8.72 -7.39 28.45
N GLU A 192 9.14 -7.27 29.73
CA GLU A 192 10.45 -6.73 30.08
C GLU A 192 11.58 -7.69 29.70
N GLU A 193 11.41 -8.99 29.97
CA GLU A 193 12.35 -10.03 29.56
C GLU A 193 12.47 -10.11 28.03
N LEU A 194 11.34 -10.02 27.29
CA LEU A 194 11.35 -9.96 25.83
C LEU A 194 12.06 -8.72 25.26
N LYS A 195 12.02 -7.59 25.95
CA LYS A 195 12.79 -6.42 25.53
C LYS A 195 14.29 -6.69 25.61
N GLN A 196 14.74 -7.35 26.68
CA GLN A 196 16.16 -7.68 26.85
C GLN A 196 16.63 -8.64 25.74
N ILE A 197 15.85 -9.68 25.41
CA ILE A 197 16.17 -10.65 24.35
C ILE A 197 16.19 -9.99 22.96
N CYS A 198 15.32 -9.05 22.69
CA CYS A 198 15.19 -8.35 21.39
C CYS A 198 15.97 -7.04 21.35
N SER A 199 16.89 -6.79 22.28
CA SER A 199 17.71 -5.57 22.27
C SER A 199 18.82 -5.66 21.21
N PRO A 200 19.10 -4.57 20.46
CA PRO A 200 20.16 -4.54 19.45
C PRO A 200 21.56 -4.78 20.04
N ASP A 201 21.74 -4.58 21.35
CA ASP A 201 23.02 -4.70 22.03
C ASP A 201 23.45 -6.16 22.30
N GLN A 202 22.66 -7.14 21.88
CA GLN A 202 22.94 -8.58 22.09
C GLN A 202 23.27 -9.35 20.81
N TRP A 203 23.43 -8.66 19.64
CA TRP A 203 23.76 -9.30 18.35
C TRP A 203 25.01 -8.69 17.73
#